data_e3d8a861a4047daf2506b207fd3fb182
#
_entry.id   e3d8a861a4047daf2506b207fd3fb182
#
_cell.length_a   1.000
_cell.length_b   1.000
_cell.length_c   1.000
_cell.angle_alpha   90.00
_cell.angle_beta   90.00
_cell.angle_gamma   90.00
#
_symmetry.space_group_name_H-M   'P 1'
#
loop_
_entity.id
_entity.type
_entity.pdbx_description
1 polymer ?
#
loop_
_entity_poly.entity_id
_entity_poly.type
_entity_poly.pdbx_seq_one_letter_code
_entity_poly.pdbx_strand_id
1 'polypeptide(L)'
;SGQMGNSEVGHMNIGAGRVVFQDLLRINKAIDSGTFKSEPILQEALEIAKQNGRRLHIMGLVSRGGVHSQQEHLHEIVDAVNRAGVPDAVIHAFTDGRDTSPKFGLGYLKDLESHISQTNSQIQIASVHGRYYAMDRDERWERVAHSYNALCSNGGDEFESVESGVISSYDDHTSDEFIVPFRIKGVAGQIRPNDVVICFNFRTDRCRQI
;
A
#
# COMPACT_ATOMS: atom_id res chain seq x y z
N SER A 1 9.55 -9.91 16.79
CA SER A 1 8.61 -10.75 17.55
C SER A 1 7.45 -9.88 17.99
N GLY A 2 6.25 -10.14 17.55
CA GLY A 2 5.04 -9.38 17.86
C GLY A 2 3.80 -9.92 17.15
N GLN A 3 3.97 -10.89 16.27
CA GLN A 3 2.84 -11.61 15.68
C GLN A 3 2.28 -12.64 16.65
N MET A 4 0.97 -12.61 16.83
CA MET A 4 0.26 -13.72 17.45
C MET A 4 0.39 -14.97 16.58
N GLY A 5 0.71 -16.11 17.18
CA GLY A 5 0.68 -17.40 16.51
C GLY A 5 -0.73 -17.68 15.99
N ASN A 6 -0.82 -18.26 14.79
CA ASN A 6 -2.08 -18.79 14.29
C ASN A 6 -2.01 -20.30 14.07
N SER A 7 -3.19 -20.94 14.03
CA SER A 7 -3.32 -22.39 13.92
C SER A 7 -2.71 -22.94 12.62
N GLU A 8 -2.87 -22.22 11.51
CA GLU A 8 -2.33 -22.63 10.20
C GLU A 8 -0.82 -22.78 10.23
N VAL A 9 -0.12 -21.78 10.77
CA VAL A 9 1.34 -21.80 10.88
C VAL A 9 1.83 -22.87 11.84
N GLY A 10 1.12 -23.07 12.97
CA GLY A 10 1.42 -24.15 13.89
C GLY A 10 1.35 -25.54 13.21
N HIS A 11 0.30 -25.79 12.46
CA HIS A 11 0.14 -27.06 11.72
C HIS A 11 1.16 -27.21 10.60
N MET A 12 1.47 -26.13 9.86
CA MET A 12 2.51 -26.18 8.83
C MET A 12 3.89 -26.48 9.42
N ASN A 13 4.25 -25.89 10.55
CA ASN A 13 5.51 -26.15 11.22
C ASN A 13 5.61 -27.62 11.69
N ILE A 14 4.54 -28.15 12.27
CA ILE A 14 4.48 -29.55 12.71
C ILE A 14 4.58 -30.50 11.51
N GLY A 15 3.80 -30.25 10.46
CA GLY A 15 3.78 -31.08 9.26
C GLY A 15 5.09 -31.06 8.47
N ALA A 16 5.76 -29.91 8.44
CA ALA A 16 7.04 -29.74 7.73
C ALA A 16 8.26 -30.21 8.52
N GLY A 17 8.13 -30.46 9.83
CA GLY A 17 9.25 -30.79 10.72
C GLY A 17 10.31 -29.67 10.83
N ARG A 18 9.97 -28.46 10.43
CA ARG A 18 10.86 -27.29 10.46
C ARG A 18 10.06 -26.01 10.62
N VAL A 19 10.74 -24.93 11.03
CA VAL A 19 10.11 -23.61 11.08
C VAL A 19 9.81 -23.14 9.65
N VAL A 20 8.51 -22.93 9.36
CA VAL A 20 8.03 -22.30 8.13
C VAL A 20 7.79 -20.82 8.43
N PHE A 21 8.57 -19.95 7.83
CA PHE A 21 8.41 -18.52 8.02
C PHE A 21 7.21 -18.00 7.24
N GLN A 22 6.36 -17.23 7.91
CA GLN A 22 5.28 -16.48 7.28
C GLN A 22 5.84 -15.37 6.37
N ASP A 23 5.03 -14.91 5.43
CA ASP A 23 5.43 -13.92 4.44
C ASP A 23 5.98 -12.64 5.09
N LEU A 24 5.34 -12.12 6.15
CA LEU A 24 5.87 -11.00 6.91
C LEU A 24 7.33 -11.23 7.36
N LEU A 25 7.61 -12.38 7.97
CA LEU A 25 8.96 -12.69 8.45
C LEU A 25 9.95 -12.95 7.30
N ARG A 26 9.49 -13.52 6.20
CA ARG A 26 10.33 -13.73 5.00
C ARG A 26 10.75 -12.38 4.41
N ILE A 27 9.80 -11.45 4.25
CA ILE A 27 10.07 -10.11 3.73
C ILE A 27 10.98 -9.35 4.69
N ASN A 28 10.69 -9.34 6.01
CA ASN A 28 11.56 -8.69 6.99
C ASN A 28 13.00 -9.21 6.90
N LYS A 29 13.19 -10.53 6.83
CA LYS A 29 14.53 -11.11 6.68
C LYS A 29 15.23 -10.70 5.37
N ALA A 30 14.48 -10.60 4.28
CA ALA A 30 15.01 -10.14 3.01
C ALA A 30 15.44 -8.66 3.09
N ILE A 31 14.68 -7.84 3.81
CA ILE A 31 15.01 -6.44 4.10
C ILE A 31 16.27 -6.36 4.97
N ASP A 32 16.29 -7.06 6.11
CA ASP A 32 17.41 -7.07 7.06
C ASP A 32 18.72 -7.54 6.41
N SER A 33 18.65 -8.52 5.52
CA SER A 33 19.80 -9.04 4.78
C SER A 33 20.18 -8.20 3.54
N GLY A 34 19.35 -7.20 3.19
CA GLY A 34 19.54 -6.39 2.00
C GLY A 34 19.24 -7.10 0.67
N THR A 35 18.66 -8.31 0.72
CA THR A 35 18.31 -9.09 -0.51
C THR A 35 16.98 -8.65 -1.11
N PHE A 36 16.09 -8.03 -0.35
CA PHE A 36 14.79 -7.55 -0.83
C PHE A 36 14.91 -6.67 -2.09
N LYS A 37 15.87 -5.75 -2.08
CA LYS A 37 16.13 -4.86 -3.21
C LYS A 37 16.60 -5.57 -4.49
N SER A 38 17.05 -6.81 -4.38
CA SER A 38 17.54 -7.63 -5.50
C SER A 38 16.52 -8.70 -5.92
N GLU A 39 15.32 -8.67 -5.37
CA GLU A 39 14.25 -9.61 -5.75
C GLU A 39 13.96 -9.49 -7.26
N PRO A 40 14.05 -10.59 -8.03
CA PRO A 40 13.97 -10.53 -9.49
C PRO A 40 12.68 -9.89 -10.00
N ILE A 41 11.52 -10.24 -9.41
CA ILE A 41 10.22 -9.70 -9.83
C ILE A 41 10.13 -8.20 -9.55
N LEU A 42 10.66 -7.73 -8.41
CA LEU A 42 10.70 -6.31 -8.10
C LEU A 42 11.59 -5.57 -9.10
N GLN A 43 12.77 -6.11 -9.40
CA GLN A 43 13.68 -5.51 -10.38
C GLN A 43 13.07 -5.46 -11.78
N GLU A 44 12.42 -6.54 -12.23
CA GLU A 44 11.71 -6.57 -13.50
C GLU A 44 10.62 -5.49 -13.57
N ALA A 45 9.80 -5.36 -12.53
CA ALA A 45 8.77 -4.33 -12.45
C ALA A 45 9.35 -2.91 -12.55
N LEU A 46 10.46 -2.66 -11.84
CA LEU A 46 11.15 -1.36 -11.87
C LEU A 46 11.76 -1.07 -13.26
N GLU A 47 12.36 -2.05 -13.91
CA GLU A 47 12.90 -1.89 -15.28
C GLU A 47 11.80 -1.62 -16.30
N ILE A 48 10.64 -2.30 -16.18
CA ILE A 48 9.49 -2.03 -17.05
C ILE A 48 8.95 -0.60 -16.79
N ALA A 49 8.90 -0.16 -15.54
CA ALA A 49 8.41 1.16 -15.18
C ALA A 49 9.30 2.31 -15.67
N LYS A 50 10.58 2.06 -15.95
CA LYS A 50 11.50 3.06 -16.54
C LYS A 50 11.22 3.33 -18.03
N GLN A 51 10.45 2.48 -18.69
CA GLN A 51 10.15 2.69 -20.12
C GLN A 51 9.29 3.94 -20.30
N ASN A 52 9.58 4.70 -21.36
CA ASN A 52 8.89 5.95 -21.66
C ASN A 52 7.36 5.79 -21.70
N GLY A 53 6.67 6.72 -21.06
CA GLY A 53 5.21 6.78 -21.04
C GLY A 53 4.54 5.83 -20.05
N ARG A 54 5.32 5.12 -19.22
CA ARG A 54 4.80 4.27 -18.15
C ARG A 54 4.91 4.97 -16.81
N ARG A 55 3.94 4.70 -15.94
CA ARG A 55 3.96 5.09 -14.52
C ARG A 55 4.00 3.86 -13.64
N LEU A 56 4.69 3.97 -12.53
CA LEU A 56 4.63 2.99 -11.47
C LEU A 56 3.58 3.41 -10.42
N HIS A 57 2.65 2.53 -10.16
CA HIS A 57 1.67 2.69 -9.09
C HIS A 57 1.99 1.71 -7.96
N ILE A 58 2.15 2.21 -6.75
CA ILE A 58 2.37 1.41 -5.55
C ILE A 58 1.09 1.50 -4.72
N MET A 59 0.45 0.38 -4.44
CA MET A 59 -0.80 0.39 -3.68
C MET A 59 -0.80 -0.65 -2.56
N GLY A 60 -1.51 -0.36 -1.48
CA GLY A 60 -1.68 -1.28 -0.36
C GLY A 60 -1.96 -0.59 0.96
N LEU A 61 -2.09 -1.38 2.00
CA LEU A 61 -2.48 -0.94 3.34
C LEU A 61 -1.30 -0.30 4.07
N VAL A 62 -1.41 1.00 4.34
CA VAL A 62 -0.39 1.80 5.04
C VAL A 62 -0.66 1.76 6.52
N SER A 63 -0.07 0.81 7.21
CA SER A 63 -0.14 0.69 8.66
C SER A 63 0.98 -0.22 9.20
N ARG A 64 1.11 -0.24 10.52
CA ARG A 64 2.04 -1.15 11.24
C ARG A 64 1.31 -2.35 11.88
N GLY A 65 0.11 -2.66 11.41
CA GLY A 65 -0.70 -3.77 11.93
C GLY A 65 -0.12 -5.16 11.67
N GLY A 66 0.67 -5.32 10.61
CA GLY A 66 1.39 -6.56 10.30
C GLY A 66 0.49 -7.75 9.92
N VAL A 67 -0.79 -7.51 9.59
CA VAL A 67 -1.75 -8.55 9.22
C VAL A 67 -1.84 -8.76 7.71
N HIS A 68 -1.89 -7.67 6.95
CA HIS A 68 -1.99 -7.69 5.49
C HIS A 68 -0.76 -7.09 4.82
N SER A 69 -0.13 -6.15 5.48
CA SER A 69 1.01 -5.38 5.03
C SER A 69 1.83 -4.92 6.21
N GLN A 70 2.96 -4.29 5.95
CA GLN A 70 3.78 -3.63 6.94
C GLN A 70 4.33 -2.34 6.30
N GLN A 71 4.25 -1.21 7.00
CA GLN A 71 4.65 0.09 6.46
C GLN A 71 6.13 0.13 6.07
N GLU A 72 6.98 -0.52 6.85
CA GLU A 72 8.42 -0.63 6.57
C GLU A 72 8.70 -1.31 5.23
N HIS A 73 7.83 -2.23 4.76
CA HIS A 73 7.95 -2.83 3.42
C HIS A 73 7.70 -1.78 2.33
N LEU A 74 6.72 -0.88 2.53
CA LEU A 74 6.48 0.22 1.61
C LEU A 74 7.66 1.18 1.56
N HIS A 75 8.27 1.51 2.70
CA HIS A 75 9.47 2.35 2.75
C HIS A 75 10.61 1.74 1.93
N GLU A 76 10.85 0.43 2.05
CA GLU A 76 11.87 -0.27 1.24
C GLU A 76 11.55 -0.29 -0.26
N ILE A 77 10.26 -0.34 -0.64
CA ILE A 77 9.85 -0.21 -2.04
C ILE A 77 10.12 1.20 -2.55
N VAL A 78 9.77 2.24 -1.77
CA VAL A 78 10.07 3.65 -2.11
C VAL A 78 11.57 3.83 -2.33
N ASP A 79 12.40 3.29 -1.45
CA ASP A 79 13.85 3.33 -1.57
C ASP A 79 14.36 2.58 -2.81
N ALA A 80 13.76 1.43 -3.12
CA ALA A 80 14.12 0.67 -4.32
C ALA A 80 13.76 1.42 -5.61
N VAL A 81 12.58 2.04 -5.66
CA VAL A 81 12.12 2.88 -6.78
C VAL A 81 13.06 4.05 -7.01
N ASN A 82 13.43 4.74 -5.91
CA ASN A 82 14.34 5.88 -5.95
C ASN A 82 15.75 5.47 -6.44
N ARG A 83 16.31 4.40 -5.87
CA ARG A 83 17.61 3.84 -6.31
C ARG A 83 17.61 3.40 -7.77
N ALA A 84 16.50 2.84 -8.23
CA ALA A 84 16.36 2.41 -9.61
C ALA A 84 16.24 3.59 -10.60
N GLY A 85 15.91 4.79 -10.11
CA GLY A 85 15.71 5.96 -10.95
C GLY A 85 14.44 5.89 -11.79
N VAL A 86 13.35 5.32 -11.27
CA VAL A 86 12.03 5.31 -11.94
C VAL A 86 11.54 6.76 -12.02
N PRO A 87 11.26 7.30 -13.22
CA PRO A 87 11.02 8.72 -13.40
C PRO A 87 9.63 9.18 -12.94
N ASP A 88 8.65 8.28 -12.92
CA ASP A 88 7.25 8.60 -12.62
C ASP A 88 6.64 7.48 -11.77
N ALA A 89 6.42 7.77 -10.49
CA ALA A 89 5.84 6.82 -9.55
C ALA A 89 4.90 7.51 -8.57
N VAL A 90 3.79 6.86 -8.25
CA VAL A 90 2.79 7.36 -7.28
C VAL A 90 2.34 6.26 -6.32
N ILE A 91 1.82 6.68 -5.17
CA ILE A 91 1.29 5.79 -4.14
C ILE A 91 -0.23 5.98 -4.03
N HIS A 92 -0.95 4.85 -3.96
CA HIS A 92 -2.34 4.77 -3.58
C HIS A 92 -2.42 4.14 -2.19
N ALA A 93 -2.59 4.96 -1.18
CA ALA A 93 -2.53 4.55 0.21
C ALA A 93 -3.88 4.04 0.70
N PHE A 94 -3.93 2.80 1.20
CA PHE A 94 -5.12 2.28 1.87
C PHE A 94 -4.98 2.50 3.38
N THR A 95 -5.99 3.04 4.03
CA THR A 95 -6.02 3.29 5.48
C THR A 95 -6.65 2.12 6.23
N ASP A 96 -6.16 1.85 7.45
CA ASP A 96 -6.46 0.64 8.22
C ASP A 96 -7.66 0.83 9.17
N GLY A 97 -7.44 1.28 10.38
CA GLY A 97 -8.47 1.50 11.40
C GLY A 97 -9.15 0.24 11.95
N ARG A 98 -8.68 -0.95 11.56
CA ARG A 98 -9.20 -2.25 11.99
C ARG A 98 -8.15 -3.13 12.67
N ASP A 99 -6.97 -3.27 12.06
CA ASP A 99 -5.83 -3.98 12.63
C ASP A 99 -4.97 -3.01 13.46
N THR A 100 -5.26 -1.73 13.38
CA THR A 100 -4.69 -0.64 14.18
C THR A 100 -5.81 0.26 14.74
N SER A 101 -5.44 1.22 15.57
CA SER A 101 -6.40 2.17 16.14
C SER A 101 -7.15 2.96 15.07
N PRO A 102 -8.45 3.26 15.27
CA PRO A 102 -9.35 3.79 14.23
C PRO A 102 -8.98 5.13 13.60
N LYS A 103 -8.09 5.91 14.21
CA LYS A 103 -7.66 7.23 13.74
C LYS A 103 -6.13 7.41 13.75
N PHE A 104 -5.37 6.32 13.58
CA PHE A 104 -3.90 6.39 13.49
C PHE A 104 -3.41 6.56 12.05
N GLY A 105 -4.29 6.43 11.05
CA GLY A 105 -3.97 6.50 9.64
C GLY A 105 -3.24 7.77 9.24
N LEU A 106 -3.68 8.94 9.75
CA LEU A 106 -3.00 10.21 9.48
C LEU A 106 -1.54 10.18 9.93
N GLY A 107 -1.25 9.56 11.08
CA GLY A 107 0.13 9.42 11.58
C GLY A 107 0.99 8.56 10.66
N TYR A 108 0.45 7.45 10.17
CA TYR A 108 1.15 6.58 9.22
C TYR A 108 1.38 7.25 7.87
N LEU A 109 0.43 8.02 7.37
CA LEU A 109 0.55 8.76 6.12
C LEU A 109 1.60 9.88 6.23
N LYS A 110 1.64 10.62 7.34
CA LYS A 110 2.67 11.63 7.62
C LYS A 110 4.07 11.01 7.75
N ASP A 111 4.19 9.85 8.37
CA ASP A 111 5.45 9.10 8.45
C ASP A 111 5.94 8.69 7.05
N LEU A 112 5.02 8.23 6.19
CA LEU A 112 5.32 7.93 4.79
C LEU A 112 5.78 9.17 4.00
N GLU A 113 5.05 10.30 4.11
CA GLU A 113 5.43 11.56 3.46
C GLU A 113 6.81 12.05 3.94
N SER A 114 7.09 11.90 5.24
CA SER A 114 8.40 12.22 5.82
C SER A 114 9.51 11.34 5.23
N HIS A 115 9.28 10.04 5.10
CA HIS A 115 10.25 9.11 4.50
C HIS A 115 10.52 9.46 3.02
N ILE A 116 9.47 9.72 2.23
CA ILE A 116 9.59 10.15 0.84
C ILE A 116 10.45 11.42 0.74
N SER A 117 10.18 12.41 1.59
CA SER A 117 10.92 13.67 1.63
C SER A 117 12.38 13.49 1.98
N GLN A 118 12.71 12.64 2.97
CA GLN A 118 14.08 12.36 3.41
C GLN A 118 14.93 11.68 2.35
N THR A 119 14.30 10.90 1.47
CA THR A 119 14.99 10.21 0.37
C THR A 119 15.14 11.07 -0.89
N ASN A 120 14.68 12.33 -0.87
CA ASN A 120 14.59 13.21 -2.05
C ASN A 120 13.84 12.56 -3.23
N SER A 121 12.88 11.70 -2.91
CA SER A 121 12.07 11.02 -3.91
C SER A 121 11.06 11.97 -4.54
N GLN A 122 10.78 11.78 -5.83
CA GLN A 122 9.70 12.48 -6.54
C GLN A 122 8.35 11.76 -6.43
N ILE A 123 8.31 10.65 -5.70
CA ILE A 123 7.07 9.89 -5.47
C ILE A 123 6.09 10.75 -4.68
N GLN A 124 4.82 10.68 -5.06
CA GLN A 124 3.74 11.40 -4.36
C GLN A 124 2.61 10.43 -3.99
N ILE A 125 1.90 10.71 -2.92
CA ILE A 125 0.64 10.02 -2.64
C ILE A 125 -0.42 10.64 -3.56
N ALA A 126 -1.01 9.83 -4.42
CA ALA A 126 -1.99 10.26 -5.41
C ALA A 126 -3.43 10.10 -4.93
N SER A 127 -3.70 9.11 -4.08
CA SER A 127 -5.03 8.88 -3.52
C SER A 127 -4.97 8.16 -2.18
N VAL A 128 -6.04 8.32 -1.40
CA VAL A 128 -6.23 7.66 -0.10
C VAL A 128 -7.57 6.93 -0.11
N HIS A 129 -7.60 5.70 0.39
CA HIS A 129 -8.77 4.83 0.35
C HIS A 129 -8.93 4.12 1.69
N GLY A 130 -10.08 4.21 2.32
CA GLY A 130 -10.41 3.33 3.44
C GLY A 130 -10.43 1.87 3.01
N ARG A 131 -9.86 0.98 3.82
CA ARG A 131 -9.80 -0.46 3.49
C ARG A 131 -11.17 -1.10 3.28
N TYR A 132 -12.22 -0.51 3.81
CA TYR A 132 -13.60 -0.93 3.56
C TYR A 132 -13.95 -0.95 2.07
N TYR A 133 -13.40 -0.02 1.29
CA TYR A 133 -13.57 0.11 -0.14
C TYR A 133 -12.50 -0.61 -0.95
N ALA A 134 -11.22 -0.47 -0.57
CA ALA A 134 -10.09 -0.97 -1.35
C ALA A 134 -9.74 -2.43 -1.06
N MET A 135 -10.24 -2.99 0.03
CA MET A 135 -9.86 -4.33 0.49
C MET A 135 -11.10 -5.19 0.79
N ASP A 136 -12.17 -5.03 0.03
CA ASP A 136 -13.32 -5.92 0.10
C ASP A 136 -12.94 -7.32 -0.39
N ARG A 137 -13.55 -8.36 0.19
CA ARG A 137 -13.38 -9.77 -0.21
C ARG A 137 -14.72 -10.52 -0.28
N ASP A 138 -15.81 -9.78 -0.08
CA ASP A 138 -17.15 -10.35 0.05
C ASP A 138 -18.02 -10.03 -1.18
N GLU A 139 -17.37 -9.69 -2.32
CA GLU A 139 -17.99 -9.37 -3.61
C GLU A 139 -18.99 -8.19 -3.53
N ARG A 140 -18.69 -7.24 -2.65
CA ARG A 140 -19.45 -5.99 -2.54
C ARG A 140 -18.97 -4.99 -3.60
N TRP A 141 -19.35 -5.27 -4.84
CA TRP A 141 -18.86 -4.53 -6.01
C TRP A 141 -19.14 -3.04 -5.95
N GLU A 142 -20.23 -2.62 -5.30
CA GLU A 142 -20.53 -1.22 -5.04
C GLU A 142 -19.46 -0.51 -4.20
N ARG A 143 -18.81 -1.24 -3.27
CA ARG A 143 -17.71 -0.70 -2.46
C ARG A 143 -16.43 -0.64 -3.28
N VAL A 144 -16.10 -1.75 -3.94
CA VAL A 144 -14.92 -1.84 -4.81
C VAL A 144 -14.93 -0.76 -5.87
N ALA A 145 -16.12 -0.46 -6.45
CA ALA A 145 -16.29 0.55 -7.48
C ALA A 145 -15.82 1.96 -7.02
N HIS A 146 -16.00 2.32 -5.75
CA HIS A 146 -15.48 3.60 -5.24
C HIS A 146 -13.96 3.70 -5.38
N SER A 147 -13.24 2.66 -4.92
CA SER A 147 -11.78 2.64 -5.04
C SER A 147 -11.33 2.51 -6.50
N TYR A 148 -11.94 1.61 -7.26
CA TYR A 148 -11.61 1.41 -8.67
C TYR A 148 -11.79 2.70 -9.49
N ASN A 149 -12.87 3.43 -9.29
CA ASN A 149 -13.13 4.70 -9.98
C ASN A 149 -12.11 5.77 -9.59
N ALA A 150 -11.70 5.84 -8.33
CA ALA A 150 -10.65 6.77 -7.91
C ALA A 150 -9.28 6.42 -8.52
N LEU A 151 -8.99 5.12 -8.71
CA LEU A 151 -7.75 4.64 -9.31
C LEU A 151 -7.71 4.79 -10.84
N CYS A 152 -8.84 4.53 -11.53
CA CYS A 152 -8.84 4.36 -12.99
C CYS A 152 -9.62 5.42 -13.76
N SER A 153 -10.58 6.12 -13.12
CA SER A 153 -11.53 7.00 -13.82
C SER A 153 -11.59 8.43 -13.25
N ASN A 154 -10.64 8.83 -12.42
CA ASN A 154 -10.67 10.11 -11.71
C ASN A 154 -11.96 10.32 -10.86
N GLY A 155 -12.56 9.24 -10.39
CA GLY A 155 -13.68 9.30 -9.45
C GLY A 155 -13.24 9.72 -8.05
N GLY A 156 -14.24 10.01 -7.19
CA GLY A 156 -14.00 10.48 -5.82
C GLY A 156 -13.68 11.98 -5.73
N ASP A 157 -13.71 12.49 -4.51
CA ASP A 157 -13.40 13.89 -4.23
C ASP A 157 -11.91 14.20 -4.40
N GLU A 158 -11.58 15.49 -4.52
CA GLU A 158 -10.21 15.97 -4.54
C GLU A 158 -9.93 16.86 -3.33
N PHE A 159 -8.77 16.65 -2.70
CA PHE A 159 -8.28 17.47 -1.61
C PHE A 159 -6.91 18.05 -1.93
N GLU A 160 -6.59 19.20 -1.34
CA GLU A 160 -5.30 19.88 -1.56
C GLU A 160 -4.11 19.07 -0.99
N SER A 161 -4.34 18.20 0.02
CA SER A 161 -3.32 17.37 0.65
C SER A 161 -3.93 16.11 1.26
N VAL A 162 -3.08 15.14 1.54
CA VAL A 162 -3.43 13.93 2.31
C VAL A 162 -4.03 14.32 3.67
N GLU A 163 -3.37 15.26 4.37
CA GLU A 163 -3.82 15.73 5.68
C GLU A 163 -5.23 16.33 5.62
N SER A 164 -5.50 17.24 4.66
CA SER A 164 -6.81 17.89 4.56
C SER A 164 -7.94 16.90 4.30
N GLY A 165 -7.72 15.88 3.45
CA GLY A 165 -8.73 14.87 3.15
C GLY A 165 -9.01 13.93 4.33
N VAL A 166 -7.97 13.51 5.05
CA VAL A 166 -8.13 12.65 6.23
C VAL A 166 -8.78 13.42 7.39
N ILE A 167 -8.39 14.67 7.64
CA ILE A 167 -9.01 15.52 8.67
C ILE A 167 -10.49 15.75 8.35
N SER A 168 -10.83 16.08 7.11
CA SER A 168 -12.23 16.21 6.70
C SER A 168 -13.04 14.96 7.02
N SER A 169 -12.49 13.77 6.73
CA SER A 169 -13.16 12.51 7.09
C SER A 169 -13.33 12.34 8.61
N TYR A 170 -12.33 12.74 9.41
CA TYR A 170 -12.41 12.64 10.86
C TYR A 170 -13.41 13.63 11.46
N ASP A 171 -13.56 14.80 10.87
CA ASP A 171 -14.56 15.81 11.27
C ASP A 171 -15.98 15.32 10.98
N ASP A 172 -16.15 14.54 9.92
CA ASP A 172 -17.39 13.82 9.58
C ASP A 172 -17.58 12.52 10.38
N HIS A 173 -16.83 12.35 11.48
CA HIS A 173 -16.87 11.17 12.35
C HIS A 173 -16.52 9.84 11.65
N THR A 174 -15.90 9.88 10.48
CA THR A 174 -15.45 8.69 9.74
C THR A 174 -14.06 8.27 10.24
N SER A 175 -13.89 6.99 10.57
CA SER A 175 -12.59 6.41 10.94
C SER A 175 -11.82 5.95 9.70
N ASP A 176 -10.52 5.65 9.88
CA ASP A 176 -9.61 5.20 8.82
C ASP A 176 -10.19 4.09 7.94
N GLU A 177 -10.85 3.10 8.55
CA GLU A 177 -11.44 1.97 7.83
C GLU A 177 -12.43 2.41 6.75
N PHE A 178 -13.18 3.47 7.02
CA PHE A 178 -14.32 3.92 6.21
C PHE A 178 -14.07 5.21 5.43
N ILE A 179 -12.84 5.70 5.35
CA ILE A 179 -12.50 6.87 4.53
C ILE A 179 -12.94 6.61 3.09
N VAL A 180 -13.87 7.43 2.61
CA VAL A 180 -14.31 7.38 1.20
C VAL A 180 -13.11 7.70 0.30
N PRO A 181 -12.85 6.91 -0.74
CA PRO A 181 -11.70 7.14 -1.62
C PRO A 181 -11.66 8.56 -2.18
N PHE A 182 -10.52 9.22 -2.01
CA PHE A 182 -10.28 10.57 -2.52
C PHE A 182 -8.90 10.67 -3.19
N ARG A 183 -8.73 11.69 -4.02
CA ARG A 183 -7.52 11.97 -4.78
C ARG A 183 -6.85 13.26 -4.29
N ILE A 184 -5.55 13.37 -4.53
CA ILE A 184 -4.79 14.58 -4.22
C ILE A 184 -4.74 15.47 -5.46
N LYS A 185 -5.18 16.70 -5.30
CA LYS A 185 -5.24 17.69 -6.38
C LYS A 185 -3.85 17.96 -6.97
N GLY A 186 -3.78 17.98 -8.28
CA GLY A 186 -2.53 18.21 -8.99
C GLY A 186 -1.61 17.00 -9.11
N VAL A 187 -1.93 15.88 -8.45
CA VAL A 187 -1.19 14.62 -8.60
C VAL A 187 -1.90 13.73 -9.63
N ALA A 188 -1.21 13.46 -10.73
CA ALA A 188 -1.75 12.58 -11.77
C ALA A 188 -1.61 11.12 -11.36
N GLY A 189 -2.66 10.57 -10.71
CA GLY A 189 -2.67 9.23 -10.12
C GLY A 189 -3.47 8.18 -10.89
N GLN A 190 -4.06 8.52 -12.05
CA GLN A 190 -4.88 7.57 -12.80
C GLN A 190 -4.04 6.43 -13.39
N ILE A 191 -4.42 5.19 -13.10
CA ILE A 191 -3.83 3.98 -13.70
C ILE A 191 -4.30 3.89 -15.16
N ARG A 192 -3.36 3.73 -16.08
CA ARG A 192 -3.58 3.64 -17.52
C ARG A 192 -3.09 2.31 -18.08
N PRO A 193 -3.55 1.93 -19.28
CA PRO A 193 -2.99 0.76 -19.96
C PRO A 193 -1.46 0.87 -20.10
N ASN A 194 -0.77 -0.22 -19.79
CA ASN A 194 0.68 -0.37 -19.79
C ASN A 194 1.42 0.23 -18.58
N ASP A 195 0.73 0.86 -17.62
CA ASP A 195 1.33 1.23 -16.34
C ASP A 195 1.70 -0.03 -15.55
N VAL A 196 2.64 0.12 -14.63
CA VAL A 196 3.07 -0.95 -13.72
C VAL A 196 2.41 -0.76 -12.37
N VAL A 197 1.84 -1.82 -11.80
CA VAL A 197 1.21 -1.78 -10.48
C VAL A 197 1.92 -2.76 -9.54
N ILE A 198 2.40 -2.26 -8.41
CA ILE A 198 2.92 -3.06 -7.31
C ILE A 198 1.93 -2.98 -6.14
N CYS A 199 1.30 -4.10 -5.81
CA CYS A 199 0.55 -4.22 -4.56
C CYS A 199 1.46 -4.80 -3.48
N PHE A 200 1.73 -4.05 -2.40
CA PHE A 200 2.66 -4.48 -1.35
C PHE A 200 2.00 -5.25 -0.20
N ASN A 201 0.71 -5.51 -0.28
CA ASN A 201 0.07 -6.41 0.66
C ASN A 201 0.59 -7.84 0.45
N PHE A 202 1.26 -8.41 1.45
CA PHE A 202 1.75 -9.79 1.37
C PHE A 202 0.62 -10.82 1.52
N ARG A 203 -0.52 -10.43 2.11
CA ARG A 203 -1.71 -11.26 2.18
C ARG A 203 -2.66 -10.94 1.03
N THR A 204 -2.89 -11.91 0.16
CA THR A 204 -3.53 -11.72 -1.15
C THR A 204 -5.07 -11.73 -1.13
N ASP A 205 -5.71 -12.22 -0.07
CA ASP A 205 -7.16 -12.46 -0.01
C ASP A 205 -8.01 -11.19 -0.21
N ARG A 206 -7.45 -10.02 0.11
CA ARG A 206 -8.15 -8.73 0.04
C ARG A 206 -7.74 -7.82 -1.13
N CYS A 207 -6.81 -8.24 -1.97
CA CYS A 207 -6.37 -7.46 -3.13
C CYS A 207 -6.80 -8.07 -4.47
N ARG A 208 -7.71 -9.06 -4.43
CA ARG A 208 -8.15 -9.77 -5.64
C ARG A 208 -9.29 -9.10 -6.38
N GLN A 209 -10.02 -8.21 -5.71
CA GLN A 209 -11.23 -7.59 -6.27
C GLN A 209 -10.99 -6.18 -6.80
N ILE A 210 -9.87 -5.55 -6.41
CA ILE A 210 -9.49 -4.21 -6.86
C ILE A 210 -8.67 -4.22 -8.18
#